data_61d16d4d21c804fd5db2541c4ed86519
#
_entry.id   61d16d4d21c804fd5db2541c4ed86519
#
_cell.length_a   1.000
_cell.length_b   1.000
_cell.length_c   1.000
_cell.angle_alpha   90.00
_cell.angle_beta   90.00
_cell.angle_gamma   90.00
#
_symmetry.space_group_name_H-M   'P 1'
#
loop_
_entity.id
_entity.type
_entity.pdbx_description
1 polymer ?
#
loop_
_entity_poly.entity_id
_entity_poly.type
_entity_poly.pdbx_seq_one_letter_code
_entity_poly.pdbx_strand_id
1 'polypeptide(L)'
;MTTQHAITDAEMQSYQEDGFFVRTGLYAADEVDALGDHVNWLIDQMEEASHITPEQRRTLLLRNGQATVETGPASLVSLFRISLFSRLVRQHIQDERRLAIARALVGDDLFCPNDLYFLKPPGTGKAVAWHQDSWYFRNSYQSSLDEPIERTVVGTWFAIDDADAENGCLWVIPGTHKLGVVDHDEDENVGDQFLGKNIPRITNELAASAIPVEVPKGSLIVFNNTVLHRSTPNRSTRYRRAYVVHYMQATNQHTERGYRTMPERIAAWGWGTPETYICGRRVPGCVPTTAEADRLNWDEGI
;
A
#
# COMPACT_ATOMS: atom_id res chain seq x y z
N MET A 1 20.36 -5.88 -17.82
CA MET A 1 19.60 -5.52 -16.60
C MET A 1 20.59 -5.36 -15.48
N THR A 2 20.67 -4.23 -14.83
CA THR A 2 21.64 -3.95 -13.76
C THR A 2 21.27 -4.78 -12.53
N THR A 3 22.16 -5.67 -12.10
CA THR A 3 22.02 -6.58 -10.95
C THR A 3 22.02 -5.85 -9.59
N GLN A 4 22.13 -4.51 -9.61
CA GLN A 4 22.36 -3.70 -8.40
C GLN A 4 21.21 -3.72 -7.38
N HIS A 5 19.98 -4.02 -7.81
CA HIS A 5 18.80 -4.03 -6.94
C HIS A 5 18.08 -5.38 -6.89
N ALA A 6 18.72 -6.41 -7.44
CA ALA A 6 18.16 -7.76 -7.38
C ALA A 6 17.94 -8.23 -5.93
N ILE A 7 16.97 -9.09 -5.73
CA ILE A 7 16.80 -9.82 -4.47
C ILE A 7 18.02 -10.70 -4.24
N THR A 8 18.55 -10.70 -3.03
CA THR A 8 19.62 -11.62 -2.60
C THR A 8 19.03 -12.99 -2.26
N ASP A 9 19.87 -14.03 -2.27
CA ASP A 9 19.46 -15.39 -1.89
C ASP A 9 18.89 -15.42 -0.46
N ALA A 10 19.49 -14.67 0.47
CA ALA A 10 19.03 -14.57 1.86
C ALA A 10 17.62 -13.90 1.96
N GLU A 11 17.37 -12.84 1.20
CA GLU A 11 16.06 -12.20 1.15
C GLU A 11 15.01 -13.11 0.52
N MET A 12 15.37 -13.83 -0.55
CA MET A 12 14.48 -14.81 -1.17
C MET A 12 14.16 -15.94 -0.20
N GLN A 13 15.15 -16.44 0.53
CA GLN A 13 14.94 -17.46 1.56
C GLN A 13 14.00 -16.95 2.66
N SER A 14 14.23 -15.76 3.19
CA SER A 14 13.36 -15.14 4.20
C SER A 14 11.93 -14.97 3.69
N TYR A 15 11.77 -14.51 2.44
CA TYR A 15 10.45 -14.40 1.82
C TYR A 15 9.72 -15.75 1.70
N GLN A 16 10.45 -16.82 1.37
CA GLN A 16 9.88 -18.16 1.25
C GLN A 16 9.59 -18.81 2.61
N GLU A 17 10.42 -18.57 3.62
CA GLU A 17 10.29 -19.18 4.94
C GLU A 17 9.32 -18.41 5.84
N ASP A 18 9.49 -17.09 5.93
CA ASP A 18 8.77 -16.20 6.85
C ASP A 18 7.64 -15.44 6.18
N GLY A 19 7.68 -15.31 4.84
CA GLY A 19 6.71 -14.56 4.05
C GLY A 19 7.04 -13.06 3.93
N PHE A 20 8.19 -12.62 4.45
CA PHE A 20 8.65 -11.24 4.32
C PHE A 20 10.16 -11.12 4.49
N PHE A 21 10.71 -9.99 4.08
CA PHE A 21 12.06 -9.57 4.42
C PHE A 21 12.15 -8.05 4.54
N VAL A 22 13.25 -7.57 5.09
CA VAL A 22 13.55 -6.15 5.25
C VAL A 22 14.81 -5.81 4.47
N ARG A 23 14.73 -4.77 3.65
CA ARG A 23 15.88 -4.15 3.01
C ARG A 23 16.07 -2.75 3.58
N THR A 24 17.13 -2.56 4.35
CA THR A 24 17.48 -1.26 4.94
C THR A 24 18.29 -0.41 3.95
N GLY A 25 18.18 0.91 4.06
CA GLY A 25 19.00 1.85 3.31
C GLY A 25 18.77 1.80 1.80
N LEU A 26 17.58 1.39 1.34
CA LEU A 26 17.25 1.37 -0.08
C LEU A 26 17.18 2.77 -0.68
N TYR A 27 16.76 3.73 0.14
CA TYR A 27 16.65 5.15 -0.22
C TYR A 27 17.50 6.00 0.72
N ALA A 28 18.10 7.06 0.17
CA ALA A 28 18.79 8.04 0.97
C ALA A 28 17.81 8.88 1.80
N ALA A 29 18.29 9.44 2.91
CA ALA A 29 17.42 10.15 3.85
C ALA A 29 16.73 11.36 3.22
N ASP A 30 17.40 12.08 2.35
CA ASP A 30 16.88 13.23 1.61
C ASP A 30 15.80 12.85 0.58
N GLU A 31 15.94 11.70 -0.10
CA GLU A 31 14.89 11.17 -0.98
C GLU A 31 13.62 10.84 -0.18
N VAL A 32 13.78 10.27 1.01
CA VAL A 32 12.68 9.92 1.91
C VAL A 32 12.00 11.16 2.45
N ASP A 33 12.78 12.16 2.86
CA ASP A 33 12.26 13.44 3.35
C ASP A 33 11.47 14.17 2.25
N ALA A 34 12.01 14.21 1.04
CA ALA A 34 11.33 14.84 -0.09
C ALA A 34 9.96 14.21 -0.35
N LEU A 35 9.84 12.87 -0.27
CA LEU A 35 8.55 12.20 -0.41
C LEU A 35 7.62 12.52 0.77
N GLY A 36 8.11 12.45 1.99
CA GLY A 36 7.34 12.71 3.20
C GLY A 36 6.81 14.15 3.25
N ASP A 37 7.65 15.12 2.94
CA ASP A 37 7.31 16.54 2.91
C ASP A 37 6.30 16.85 1.80
N HIS A 38 6.51 16.27 0.62
CA HIS A 38 5.56 16.42 -0.48
C HIS A 38 4.18 15.87 -0.12
N VAL A 39 4.09 14.71 0.51
CA VAL A 39 2.80 14.16 0.91
C VAL A 39 2.15 14.98 2.02
N ASN A 40 2.92 15.50 2.97
CA ASN A 40 2.39 16.43 3.97
C ASN A 40 1.81 17.69 3.30
N TRP A 41 2.56 18.27 2.37
CA TRP A 41 2.08 19.40 1.59
C TRP A 41 0.79 19.09 0.83
N LEU A 42 0.68 17.90 0.20
CA LEU A 42 -0.56 17.46 -0.45
C LEU A 42 -1.73 17.38 0.53
N ILE A 43 -1.50 16.90 1.76
CA ILE A 43 -2.52 16.83 2.81
C ILE A 43 -3.00 18.25 3.17
N ASP A 44 -2.08 19.19 3.35
CA ASP A 44 -2.39 20.58 3.67
C ASP A 44 -3.21 21.24 2.54
N GLN A 45 -2.82 20.99 1.27
CA GLN A 45 -3.58 21.49 0.12
C GLN A 45 -4.99 20.90 0.02
N MET A 46 -5.15 19.64 0.43
CA MET A 46 -6.47 19.00 0.46
C MET A 46 -7.41 19.64 1.48
N GLU A 47 -6.88 20.18 2.55
CA GLU A 47 -7.68 20.91 3.55
C GLU A 47 -8.15 22.27 3.03
N GLU A 48 -7.31 22.96 2.30
CA GLU A 48 -7.65 24.23 1.66
C GLU A 48 -8.58 24.08 0.43
N ALA A 49 -8.68 22.89 -0.11
CA ALA A 49 -9.66 22.29 -1.05
C ALA A 49 -10.15 23.13 -2.22
N SER A 50 -9.41 24.13 -2.70
CA SER A 50 -9.79 24.86 -3.94
C SER A 50 -9.42 24.12 -5.23
N HIS A 51 -8.57 23.12 -5.17
CA HIS A 51 -7.97 22.45 -6.33
C HIS A 51 -8.50 21.04 -6.59
N ILE A 52 -9.16 20.42 -5.61
CA ILE A 52 -9.72 19.08 -5.76
C ILE A 52 -11.23 19.15 -5.83
N THR A 53 -11.81 18.44 -6.78
CA THR A 53 -13.28 18.34 -6.82
C THR A 53 -13.80 17.63 -5.55
N PRO A 54 -15.03 17.91 -5.11
CA PRO A 54 -15.63 17.19 -3.98
C PRO A 54 -15.56 15.66 -4.13
N GLU A 55 -15.61 15.19 -5.36
CA GLU A 55 -15.53 13.78 -5.68
C GLU A 55 -14.11 13.22 -5.58
N GLN A 56 -13.09 13.97 -6.03
CA GLN A 56 -11.67 13.64 -5.84
C GLN A 56 -11.33 13.60 -4.35
N ARG A 57 -11.78 14.59 -3.59
CA ARG A 57 -11.64 14.61 -2.14
C ARG A 57 -12.29 13.39 -1.49
N ARG A 58 -13.49 13.04 -1.93
CA ARG A 58 -14.20 11.86 -1.46
C ARG A 58 -13.43 10.56 -1.75
N THR A 59 -12.77 10.45 -2.89
CA THR A 59 -11.97 9.26 -3.23
C THR A 59 -10.74 9.14 -2.36
N LEU A 60 -10.06 10.24 -2.06
CA LEU A 60 -8.88 10.25 -1.19
C LEU A 60 -9.24 9.98 0.29
N LEU A 61 -10.34 10.57 0.76
CA LEU A 61 -10.67 10.61 2.18
C LEU A 61 -11.68 9.52 2.60
N LEU A 62 -12.59 9.10 1.73
CA LEU A 62 -13.80 8.36 2.13
C LEU A 62 -13.78 6.88 1.86
N ARG A 63 -12.75 6.30 1.23
CA ARG A 63 -12.72 4.84 1.09
C ARG A 63 -12.47 4.10 2.41
N ASN A 64 -12.06 4.83 3.40
CA ASN A 64 -11.80 4.29 4.73
C ASN A 64 -12.98 4.38 5.71
N GLY A 65 -14.17 4.73 5.20
CA GLY A 65 -15.42 4.66 5.97
C GLY A 65 -15.49 5.52 7.24
N GLN A 66 -14.39 6.14 7.65
CA GLN A 66 -14.29 6.85 8.93
C GLN A 66 -13.28 8.01 8.94
N ALA A 67 -12.80 8.48 7.78
CA ALA A 67 -12.13 9.78 7.80
C ALA A 67 -13.18 10.87 7.99
N THR A 68 -13.69 10.99 9.18
CA THR A 68 -14.21 12.25 9.64
C THR A 68 -13.00 13.17 9.73
N VAL A 69 -12.84 14.00 8.71
CA VAL A 69 -11.92 15.14 8.75
C VAL A 69 -12.53 16.16 9.71
N GLU A 70 -12.53 15.82 10.98
CA GLU A 70 -13.03 16.74 11.98
C GLU A 70 -11.98 17.77 12.39
N THR A 71 -10.68 17.44 12.22
CA THR A 71 -9.63 18.38 12.66
C THR A 71 -8.27 18.02 12.02
N GLY A 72 -8.00 18.45 10.81
CA GLY A 72 -6.66 18.53 10.23
C GLY A 72 -5.87 17.22 10.00
N PRO A 73 -4.60 17.29 9.56
CA PRO A 73 -3.76 16.14 9.23
C PRO A 73 -3.63 15.12 10.36
N ALA A 74 -3.76 15.54 11.60
CA ALA A 74 -3.68 14.70 12.79
C ALA A 74 -4.77 13.63 12.89
N SER A 75 -5.87 13.76 12.14
CA SER A 75 -6.99 12.81 12.15
C SER A 75 -6.91 11.76 11.05
N LEU A 76 -6.05 11.94 10.06
CA LEU A 76 -5.90 11.01 8.96
C LEU A 76 -5.16 9.75 9.39
N VAL A 77 -5.68 8.59 8.98
CA VAL A 77 -5.02 7.30 9.19
C VAL A 77 -4.30 6.86 7.92
N SER A 78 -4.94 7.05 6.77
CA SER A 78 -4.35 6.70 5.49
C SER A 78 -4.93 7.53 4.34
N LEU A 79 -4.12 7.68 3.30
CA LEU A 79 -4.50 8.22 2.00
C LEU A 79 -4.38 7.12 0.96
N PHE A 80 -5.49 6.82 0.31
CA PHE A 80 -5.51 5.85 -0.78
C PHE A 80 -5.17 6.51 -2.11
N ARG A 81 -4.34 5.82 -2.92
CA ARG A 81 -4.12 6.15 -4.32
C ARG A 81 -3.63 7.58 -4.52
N ILE A 82 -2.74 7.98 -3.65
CA ILE A 82 -2.12 9.30 -3.70
C ILE A 82 -1.33 9.53 -5.00
N SER A 83 -0.89 8.45 -5.63
CA SER A 83 -0.27 8.48 -6.95
C SER A 83 -1.14 9.08 -8.05
N LEU A 84 -2.45 9.15 -7.88
CA LEU A 84 -3.35 9.83 -8.82
C LEU A 84 -3.15 11.34 -8.86
N PHE A 85 -2.63 11.90 -7.77
CA PHE A 85 -2.54 13.34 -7.54
C PHE A 85 -1.10 13.84 -7.50
N SER A 86 -0.14 12.92 -7.57
CA SER A 86 1.26 13.27 -7.46
C SER A 86 2.13 12.52 -8.45
N ARG A 87 2.86 13.26 -9.27
CA ARG A 87 3.89 12.72 -10.15
C ARG A 87 5.06 12.16 -9.33
N LEU A 88 5.47 12.84 -8.27
CA LEU A 88 6.54 12.39 -7.39
C LEU A 88 6.21 11.02 -6.78
N VAL A 89 4.99 10.85 -6.27
CA VAL A 89 4.55 9.58 -5.72
C VAL A 89 4.52 8.48 -6.79
N ARG A 90 4.07 8.80 -8.03
CA ARG A 90 4.14 7.85 -9.15
C ARG A 90 5.56 7.42 -9.47
N GLN A 91 6.52 8.34 -9.45
CA GLN A 91 7.93 8.02 -9.66
C GLN A 91 8.44 7.02 -8.62
N HIS A 92 8.00 7.11 -7.37
CA HIS A 92 8.33 6.12 -6.34
C HIS A 92 7.71 4.74 -6.58
N ILE A 93 6.53 4.66 -7.18
CA ILE A 93 5.96 3.37 -7.61
C ILE A 93 6.79 2.76 -8.74
N GLN A 94 7.27 3.59 -9.64
CA GLN A 94 8.02 3.20 -10.83
C GLN A 94 9.54 3.10 -10.61
N ASP A 95 9.99 3.26 -9.38
CA ASP A 95 11.41 3.20 -9.05
C ASP A 95 11.98 1.80 -9.26
N GLU A 96 13.04 1.69 -10.06
CA GLU A 96 13.68 0.41 -10.40
C GLU A 96 14.20 -0.35 -9.18
N ARG A 97 14.51 0.32 -8.08
CA ARG A 97 14.90 -0.32 -6.82
C ARG A 97 13.78 -1.22 -6.26
N ARG A 98 12.52 -0.76 -6.38
CA ARG A 98 11.34 -1.53 -5.99
C ARG A 98 10.91 -2.51 -7.07
N LEU A 99 10.94 -2.06 -8.32
CA LEU A 99 10.49 -2.86 -9.46
C LEU A 99 11.32 -4.13 -9.62
N ALA A 100 12.65 -4.04 -9.45
CA ALA A 100 13.53 -5.21 -9.52
C ALA A 100 13.14 -6.27 -8.48
N ILE A 101 12.75 -5.84 -7.28
CA ILE A 101 12.27 -6.72 -6.21
C ILE A 101 10.92 -7.33 -6.59
N ALA A 102 9.95 -6.51 -6.99
CA ALA A 102 8.62 -6.97 -7.32
C ALA A 102 8.63 -7.95 -8.51
N ARG A 103 9.40 -7.66 -9.57
CA ARG A 103 9.56 -8.55 -10.72
C ARG A 103 10.12 -9.90 -10.34
N ALA A 104 11.10 -9.94 -9.44
CA ALA A 104 11.69 -11.19 -9.00
C ALA A 104 10.70 -12.09 -8.23
N LEU A 105 9.67 -11.50 -7.63
CA LEU A 105 8.68 -12.21 -6.81
C LEU A 105 7.41 -12.58 -7.58
N VAL A 106 6.92 -11.69 -8.44
CA VAL A 106 5.61 -11.86 -9.09
C VAL A 106 5.63 -11.74 -10.60
N GLY A 107 6.81 -11.65 -11.23
CA GLY A 107 6.99 -11.61 -12.68
C GLY A 107 7.17 -10.23 -13.28
N ASP A 108 7.53 -10.18 -14.56
CA ASP A 108 8.01 -8.95 -15.21
C ASP A 108 6.91 -7.92 -15.53
N ASP A 109 5.72 -8.40 -15.88
CA ASP A 109 4.61 -7.53 -16.27
C ASP A 109 3.76 -7.21 -15.03
N LEU A 110 3.92 -6.00 -14.51
CA LEU A 110 3.32 -5.56 -13.26
C LEU A 110 2.39 -4.36 -13.45
N PHE A 111 1.43 -4.23 -12.55
CA PHE A 111 0.70 -2.99 -12.31
C PHE A 111 0.53 -2.73 -10.82
N CYS A 112 0.19 -1.51 -10.46
CA CYS A 112 -0.10 -1.11 -9.09
C CYS A 112 -1.62 -1.08 -8.88
N PRO A 113 -2.22 -2.07 -8.22
CA PRO A 113 -3.66 -2.07 -7.94
C PRO A 113 -4.01 -1.05 -6.87
N ASN A 114 -3.07 -0.74 -5.99
CA ASN A 114 -3.30 0.10 -4.85
C ASN A 114 -1.99 0.67 -4.28
N ASP A 115 -2.04 1.94 -3.92
CA ASP A 115 -1.01 2.60 -3.12
C ASP A 115 -1.66 3.35 -1.95
N LEU A 116 -0.98 3.35 -0.80
CA LEU A 116 -1.48 3.92 0.45
C LEU A 116 -0.37 4.64 1.19
N TYR A 117 -0.70 5.81 1.71
CA TYR A 117 0.16 6.49 2.67
C TYR A 117 -0.48 6.41 4.04
N PHE A 118 0.20 5.77 4.97
CA PHE A 118 -0.24 5.64 6.35
C PHE A 118 0.40 6.69 7.23
N LEU A 119 -0.42 7.34 8.02
CA LEU A 119 -0.03 8.38 8.95
C LEU A 119 -0.45 7.97 10.37
N LYS A 120 0.52 7.86 11.27
CA LYS A 120 0.27 7.69 12.70
C LYS A 120 0.84 8.88 13.48
N PRO A 121 0.01 9.88 13.77
CA PRO A 121 0.44 11.03 14.56
C PRO A 121 0.87 10.63 15.99
N PRO A 122 1.71 11.45 16.64
CA PRO A 122 2.13 11.21 18.02
C PRO A 122 0.94 11.05 18.97
N GLY A 123 0.95 10.00 19.77
CA GLY A 123 -0.03 9.75 20.83
C GLY A 123 -1.46 9.44 20.38
N THR A 124 -1.82 9.72 19.12
CA THR A 124 -3.19 9.57 18.58
C THR A 124 -3.30 8.59 17.43
N GLY A 125 -2.17 8.15 16.88
CA GLY A 125 -2.16 7.21 15.74
C GLY A 125 -2.84 5.90 16.08
N LYS A 126 -3.86 5.53 15.28
CA LYS A 126 -4.70 4.35 15.51
C LYS A 126 -4.01 3.03 15.14
N ALA A 127 -4.45 1.94 15.76
CA ALA A 127 -4.08 0.60 15.34
C ALA A 127 -4.64 0.25 13.97
N VAL A 128 -3.95 -0.63 13.25
CA VAL A 128 -4.51 -1.39 12.13
C VAL A 128 -4.71 -2.83 12.62
N ALA A 129 -5.91 -3.37 12.49
CA ALA A 129 -6.25 -4.71 12.92
C ALA A 129 -5.43 -5.79 12.20
N TRP A 130 -5.41 -7.01 12.73
CA TRP A 130 -4.90 -8.17 12.01
C TRP A 130 -5.63 -8.33 10.69
N HIS A 131 -4.89 -8.54 9.61
CA HIS A 131 -5.43 -8.75 8.27
C HIS A 131 -4.43 -9.47 7.35
N GLN A 132 -4.92 -9.87 6.20
CA GLN A 132 -4.18 -10.32 5.04
C GLN A 132 -4.63 -9.48 3.86
N ASP A 133 -3.70 -8.87 3.14
CA ASP A 133 -4.05 -8.00 2.00
C ASP A 133 -4.76 -8.77 0.88
N SER A 134 -4.35 -10.02 0.65
CA SER A 134 -4.98 -10.89 -0.34
C SER A 134 -6.45 -11.18 -0.05
N TRP A 135 -6.90 -11.08 1.20
CA TRP A 135 -8.31 -11.22 1.51
C TRP A 135 -9.17 -10.16 0.82
N TYR A 136 -8.65 -8.93 0.70
CA TYR A 136 -9.31 -7.84 -0.02
C TYR A 136 -9.17 -7.99 -1.53
N PHE A 137 -8.02 -8.43 -2.01
CA PHE A 137 -7.75 -8.57 -3.44
C PHE A 137 -8.51 -9.72 -4.08
N ARG A 138 -8.66 -10.87 -3.41
CA ARG A 138 -9.34 -12.07 -3.94
C ARG A 138 -10.79 -11.81 -4.40
N ASN A 139 -11.44 -10.81 -3.81
CA ASN A 139 -12.82 -10.44 -4.15
C ASN A 139 -12.89 -9.46 -5.33
N SER A 140 -11.76 -8.88 -5.70
CA SER A 140 -11.67 -7.82 -6.69
C SER A 140 -10.90 -8.20 -7.94
N TYR A 141 -10.05 -9.24 -7.84
CA TYR A 141 -9.16 -9.66 -8.93
C TYR A 141 -9.19 -11.18 -9.11
N GLN A 142 -8.98 -11.60 -10.35
CA GLN A 142 -8.83 -12.99 -10.73
C GLN A 142 -7.69 -13.11 -11.74
N SER A 143 -6.80 -14.07 -11.56
CA SER A 143 -5.77 -14.36 -12.53
C SER A 143 -6.35 -15.00 -13.79
N SER A 144 -5.94 -14.52 -14.96
CA SER A 144 -6.29 -15.13 -16.24
C SER A 144 -5.56 -16.46 -16.50
N LEU A 145 -4.59 -16.81 -15.65
CA LEU A 145 -3.82 -18.03 -15.71
C LEU A 145 -4.25 -19.08 -14.68
N ASP A 146 -5.41 -18.90 -14.03
CA ASP A 146 -5.89 -19.74 -12.93
C ASP A 146 -4.91 -19.88 -11.75
N GLU A 147 -3.99 -18.93 -11.61
CA GLU A 147 -3.09 -18.89 -10.47
C GLU A 147 -3.78 -18.25 -9.25
N PRO A 148 -3.50 -18.78 -8.06
CA PRO A 148 -3.97 -18.12 -6.83
C PRO A 148 -3.44 -16.68 -6.76
N ILE A 149 -4.31 -15.72 -6.46
CA ILE A 149 -3.94 -14.31 -6.40
C ILE A 149 -2.78 -14.04 -5.43
N GLU A 150 -2.66 -14.88 -4.42
CA GLU A 150 -1.61 -14.83 -3.41
C GLU A 150 -0.19 -14.96 -3.99
N ARG A 151 -0.07 -15.60 -5.16
CA ARG A 151 1.21 -15.78 -5.86
C ARG A 151 1.52 -14.69 -6.86
N THR A 152 0.56 -13.84 -7.12
CA THR A 152 0.62 -12.83 -8.18
C THR A 152 0.64 -11.40 -7.66
N VAL A 153 0.71 -11.23 -6.33
CA VAL A 153 0.72 -9.93 -5.66
C VAL A 153 1.78 -9.90 -4.57
N VAL A 154 2.52 -8.82 -4.51
CA VAL A 154 3.47 -8.53 -3.43
C VAL A 154 3.19 -7.16 -2.82
N GLY A 155 3.24 -7.07 -1.50
CA GLY A 155 3.18 -5.83 -0.75
C GLY A 155 4.57 -5.27 -0.46
N THR A 156 4.71 -3.97 -0.55
CA THR A 156 5.91 -3.26 -0.11
C THR A 156 5.52 -2.13 0.84
N TRP A 157 6.11 -2.11 2.01
CA TRP A 157 5.90 -1.08 3.03
C TRP A 157 7.19 -0.28 3.21
N PHE A 158 7.15 0.99 2.87
CA PHE A 158 8.30 1.88 2.86
C PHE A 158 8.26 2.83 4.06
N ALA A 159 9.31 2.79 4.89
CA ALA A 159 9.42 3.61 6.08
C ALA A 159 9.80 5.06 5.73
N ILE A 160 8.88 5.98 5.91
CA ILE A 160 9.13 7.43 5.80
C ILE A 160 9.77 7.96 7.09
N ASP A 161 9.45 7.38 8.21
CA ASP A 161 10.07 7.63 9.52
C ASP A 161 10.66 6.33 10.08
N ASP A 162 11.54 6.44 11.06
CA ASP A 162 11.90 5.28 11.87
C ASP A 162 10.63 4.66 12.44
N ALA A 163 10.53 3.35 12.39
CA ALA A 163 9.39 2.61 12.89
C ALA A 163 9.83 1.61 13.96
N ASP A 164 9.24 1.69 15.14
CA ASP A 164 9.46 0.79 16.27
C ASP A 164 8.14 0.43 16.97
N ALA A 165 8.22 -0.43 17.97
CA ALA A 165 7.04 -0.89 18.69
C ALA A 165 6.29 0.25 19.41
N GLU A 166 6.99 1.32 19.82
CA GLU A 166 6.38 2.44 20.52
C GLU A 166 5.58 3.34 19.58
N ASN A 167 6.11 3.61 18.35
CA ASN A 167 5.43 4.47 17.38
C ASN A 167 4.52 3.72 16.40
N GLY A 168 4.37 2.40 16.55
CA GLY A 168 3.42 1.60 15.81
C GLY A 168 3.96 1.03 14.50
N CYS A 169 5.12 0.37 14.54
CA CYS A 169 5.66 -0.43 13.46
C CYS A 169 4.72 -1.57 13.03
N LEU A 170 5.04 -2.24 11.94
CA LEU A 170 4.36 -3.48 11.57
C LEU A 170 4.67 -4.59 12.57
N TRP A 171 3.69 -5.43 12.81
CA TRP A 171 3.79 -6.71 13.49
C TRP A 171 3.39 -7.80 12.51
N VAL A 172 4.19 -8.81 12.37
CA VAL A 172 3.97 -9.93 11.43
C VAL A 172 3.96 -11.24 12.21
N ILE A 173 3.21 -12.20 11.71
CA ILE A 173 3.31 -13.59 12.16
C ILE A 173 4.07 -14.35 11.08
N PRO A 174 5.37 -14.64 11.29
CA PRO A 174 6.21 -15.31 10.29
C PRO A 174 5.64 -16.66 9.84
N GLY A 175 5.80 -16.98 8.57
CA GLY A 175 5.39 -18.26 8.00
C GLY A 175 3.89 -18.41 7.71
N THR A 176 3.04 -17.44 8.12
CA THR A 176 1.58 -17.56 7.94
C THR A 176 1.11 -17.43 6.51
N HIS A 177 1.94 -16.91 5.61
CA HIS A 177 1.66 -16.94 4.17
C HIS A 177 1.47 -18.36 3.62
N LYS A 178 2.05 -19.38 4.27
CA LYS A 178 1.90 -20.79 3.90
C LYS A 178 0.50 -21.34 4.18
N LEU A 179 -0.30 -20.65 4.98
CA LEU A 179 -1.69 -21.00 5.26
C LEU A 179 -2.64 -20.55 4.14
N GLY A 180 -2.15 -19.76 3.18
CA GLY A 180 -3.01 -19.08 2.22
C GLY A 180 -3.89 -18.02 2.88
N VAL A 181 -4.98 -17.65 2.23
CA VAL A 181 -5.97 -16.73 2.82
C VAL A 181 -6.83 -17.47 3.82
N VAL A 182 -6.71 -17.13 5.09
CA VAL A 182 -7.53 -17.73 6.16
C VAL A 182 -8.94 -17.16 6.15
N ASP A 183 -9.88 -17.86 6.79
CA ASP A 183 -11.23 -17.36 6.98
C ASP A 183 -11.24 -16.09 7.83
N HIS A 184 -12.15 -15.17 7.52
CA HIS A 184 -12.35 -13.93 8.26
C HIS A 184 -13.77 -13.89 8.79
N ASP A 185 -13.94 -13.39 10.00
CA ASP A 185 -15.23 -13.08 10.60
C ASP A 185 -15.52 -11.58 10.48
N GLU A 186 -16.80 -11.26 10.32
CA GLU A 186 -17.25 -9.89 10.49
C GLU A 186 -17.45 -9.61 11.98
N ASP A 187 -16.69 -8.65 12.50
CA ASP A 187 -16.86 -8.17 13.87
C ASP A 187 -17.20 -6.68 13.84
N GLU A 188 -18.39 -6.34 14.29
CA GLU A 188 -18.85 -4.94 14.40
C GLU A 188 -18.26 -4.22 15.63
N ASN A 189 -17.65 -4.98 16.56
CA ASN A 189 -17.20 -4.46 17.86
C ASN A 189 -15.67 -4.26 17.95
N VAL A 190 -14.99 -4.14 16.84
CA VAL A 190 -13.51 -4.00 16.81
C VAL A 190 -12.96 -2.69 17.39
N GLY A 191 -13.82 -1.85 17.92
CA GLY A 191 -13.41 -0.59 18.52
C GLY A 191 -12.85 0.39 17.47
N ASP A 192 -11.93 1.24 17.90
CA ASP A 192 -11.35 2.33 17.08
C ASP A 192 -10.14 1.86 16.25
N GLN A 193 -10.23 0.66 15.64
CA GLN A 193 -9.19 0.11 14.79
C GLN A 193 -9.50 0.32 13.31
N PHE A 194 -8.48 0.65 12.53
CA PHE A 194 -8.58 0.69 11.08
C PHE A 194 -8.61 -0.74 10.51
N LEU A 195 -9.39 -1.00 9.46
CA LEU A 195 -9.65 -2.31 8.85
C LEU A 195 -10.32 -3.36 9.79
N GLY A 196 -10.94 -2.91 10.86
CA GLY A 196 -11.38 -3.80 11.92
C GLY A 196 -12.64 -4.64 11.66
N LYS A 197 -13.35 -4.46 10.55
CA LYS A 197 -14.61 -5.20 10.33
C LYS A 197 -14.43 -6.66 9.91
N ASN A 198 -13.32 -6.99 9.26
CA ASN A 198 -13.04 -8.32 8.76
C ASN A 198 -11.77 -8.83 9.44
N ILE A 199 -11.93 -9.64 10.46
CA ILE A 199 -10.83 -10.13 11.29
C ILE A 199 -10.51 -11.58 10.90
N PRO A 200 -9.24 -11.91 10.58
CA PRO A 200 -8.84 -13.27 10.29
C PRO A 200 -9.05 -14.17 11.54
N ARG A 201 -9.53 -15.38 11.32
CA ARG A 201 -9.65 -16.40 12.35
C ARG A 201 -8.28 -16.95 12.70
N ILE A 202 -7.68 -16.40 13.74
CA ILE A 202 -6.39 -16.84 14.26
C ILE A 202 -6.50 -17.21 15.73
N THR A 203 -5.73 -18.22 16.14
CA THR A 203 -5.68 -18.60 17.55
C THR A 203 -4.84 -17.61 18.37
N ASN A 204 -5.06 -17.59 19.68
CA ASN A 204 -4.25 -16.76 20.58
C ASN A 204 -2.78 -17.15 20.55
N GLU A 205 -2.48 -18.45 20.42
CA GLU A 205 -1.12 -18.97 20.31
C GLU A 205 -0.43 -18.44 19.04
N LEU A 206 -1.16 -18.45 17.90
CA LEU A 206 -0.65 -17.91 16.65
C LEU A 206 -0.43 -16.40 16.76
N ALA A 207 -1.38 -15.66 17.31
CA ALA A 207 -1.26 -14.23 17.52
C ALA A 207 -0.09 -13.87 18.47
N ALA A 208 0.20 -14.72 19.47
CA ALA A 208 1.31 -14.54 20.40
C ALA A 208 2.69 -14.77 19.77
N SER A 209 2.77 -15.45 18.62
CA SER A 209 4.03 -15.64 17.87
C SER A 209 4.42 -14.45 16.99
N ALA A 210 3.61 -13.39 17.00
CA ALA A 210 3.89 -12.19 16.23
C ALA A 210 5.15 -11.46 16.72
N ILE A 211 5.92 -10.95 15.76
CA ILE A 211 7.12 -10.17 16.02
C ILE A 211 6.98 -8.73 15.49
N PRO A 212 7.54 -7.74 16.18
CA PRO A 212 7.64 -6.38 15.64
C PRO A 212 8.69 -6.33 14.53
N VAL A 213 8.38 -5.61 13.47
CA VAL A 213 9.32 -5.35 12.37
C VAL A 213 9.79 -3.90 12.51
N GLU A 214 10.80 -3.72 13.35
CA GLU A 214 11.39 -2.41 13.61
C GLU A 214 12.41 -2.07 12.53
N VAL A 215 12.29 -0.89 11.94
CA VAL A 215 13.13 -0.49 10.81
C VAL A 215 13.48 0.99 10.85
N PRO A 216 14.69 1.37 10.46
CA PRO A 216 15.04 2.77 10.26
C PRO A 216 14.34 3.34 9.01
N LYS A 217 14.18 4.65 8.98
CA LYS A 217 13.76 5.45 7.84
C LYS A 217 14.50 5.04 6.56
N GLY A 218 13.80 5.01 5.44
CA GLY A 218 14.34 4.61 4.14
C GLY A 218 14.40 3.09 3.92
N SER A 219 13.92 2.29 4.87
CA SER A 219 13.82 0.84 4.73
C SER A 219 12.58 0.42 3.97
N LEU A 220 12.67 -0.71 3.26
CA LEU A 220 11.56 -1.36 2.59
C LEU A 220 11.30 -2.72 3.24
N ILE A 221 10.10 -2.92 3.76
CA ILE A 221 9.59 -4.23 4.16
C ILE A 221 8.84 -4.78 2.95
N VAL A 222 9.25 -5.94 2.48
CA VAL A 222 8.62 -6.66 1.37
C VAL A 222 7.93 -7.89 1.92
N PHE A 223 6.65 -8.06 1.63
CA PHE A 223 5.87 -9.14 2.24
C PHE A 223 4.88 -9.79 1.26
N ASN A 224 4.68 -11.07 1.46
CA ASN A 224 3.64 -11.82 0.78
C ASN A 224 2.26 -11.34 1.29
N ASN A 225 1.35 -11.09 0.39
CA ASN A 225 0.05 -10.52 0.73
C ASN A 225 -0.85 -11.43 1.58
N THR A 226 -0.46 -12.68 1.81
CA THR A 226 -1.14 -13.60 2.74
C THR A 226 -0.46 -13.68 4.11
N VAL A 227 0.66 -13.01 4.33
CA VAL A 227 1.23 -12.87 5.67
C VAL A 227 0.25 -12.12 6.58
N LEU A 228 -0.07 -12.72 7.71
CA LEU A 228 -0.85 -12.06 8.76
C LEU A 228 -0.05 -10.94 9.38
N HIS A 229 -0.58 -9.73 9.30
CA HIS A 229 0.09 -8.56 9.85
C HIS A 229 -0.88 -7.54 10.42
N ARG A 230 -0.35 -6.67 11.26
CA ARG A 230 -1.07 -5.55 11.90
C ARG A 230 -0.11 -4.42 12.20
N SER A 231 -0.62 -3.31 12.72
CA SER A 231 0.23 -2.30 13.40
C SER A 231 -0.44 -1.77 14.66
N THR A 232 0.38 -1.55 15.70
CA THR A 232 -0.08 -1.03 16.98
C THR A 232 -0.36 0.47 16.93
N PRO A 233 -1.07 1.05 17.91
CA PRO A 233 -1.21 2.50 18.01
C PRO A 233 0.15 3.17 18.19
N ASN A 234 0.26 4.42 17.75
CA ASN A 234 1.42 5.24 18.07
C ASN A 234 1.25 5.84 19.47
N ARG A 235 2.11 5.43 20.40
CA ARG A 235 2.15 5.93 21.78
C ARG A 235 3.33 6.86 22.03
N SER A 236 4.18 7.05 21.02
CA SER A 236 5.36 7.89 21.09
C SER A 236 5.04 9.37 20.86
N THR A 237 6.07 10.19 20.98
CA THR A 237 6.04 11.63 20.63
C THR A 237 6.44 11.90 19.19
N ARG A 238 6.70 10.85 18.39
CA ARG A 238 7.15 10.93 17.00
C ARG A 238 6.06 10.51 16.03
N TYR A 239 6.07 11.03 14.83
CA TYR A 239 5.26 10.49 13.73
C TYR A 239 5.76 9.10 13.31
N ARG A 240 4.87 8.28 12.77
CA ARG A 240 5.19 7.09 12.00
C ARG A 240 4.41 7.13 10.70
N ARG A 241 5.09 7.55 9.65
CA ARG A 241 4.58 7.62 8.31
C ARG A 241 5.17 6.49 7.47
N ALA A 242 4.36 5.93 6.60
CA ALA A 242 4.79 4.87 5.70
C ALA A 242 4.04 4.93 4.37
N TYR A 243 4.70 4.53 3.31
CA TYR A 243 4.11 4.44 1.99
C TYR A 243 4.06 2.99 1.53
N VAL A 244 2.85 2.47 1.37
CA VAL A 244 2.59 1.09 0.96
C VAL A 244 2.22 1.05 -0.52
N VAL A 245 2.86 0.15 -1.25
CA VAL A 245 2.56 -0.11 -2.67
C VAL A 245 2.39 -1.60 -2.85
N HIS A 246 1.29 -1.97 -3.49
CA HIS A 246 1.09 -3.34 -3.95
C HIS A 246 1.44 -3.43 -5.43
N TYR A 247 2.19 -4.46 -5.77
CA TYR A 247 2.51 -4.81 -7.15
C TYR A 247 1.83 -6.11 -7.51
N MET A 248 1.11 -6.11 -8.61
CA MET A 248 0.32 -7.24 -9.06
C MET A 248 0.70 -7.60 -10.49
N GLN A 249 0.77 -8.89 -10.76
CA GLN A 249 1.04 -9.39 -12.10
C GLN A 249 -0.07 -8.98 -13.07
N ALA A 250 0.29 -8.55 -14.28
CA ALA A 250 -0.65 -8.03 -15.26
C ALA A 250 -1.62 -9.07 -15.85
N THR A 251 -1.40 -10.36 -15.54
CA THR A 251 -2.36 -11.44 -15.85
C THR A 251 -3.61 -11.39 -14.98
N ASN A 252 -3.59 -10.64 -13.88
CA ASN A 252 -4.78 -10.47 -13.05
C ASN A 252 -5.76 -9.49 -13.69
N GLN A 253 -7.01 -9.87 -13.67
CA GLN A 253 -8.12 -9.07 -14.18
C GLN A 253 -9.09 -8.75 -13.05
N HIS A 254 -9.73 -7.60 -13.12
CA HIS A 254 -10.82 -7.28 -12.22
C HIS A 254 -12.00 -8.20 -12.45
N THR A 255 -12.55 -8.74 -11.36
CA THR A 255 -13.79 -9.48 -11.42
C THR A 255 -14.97 -8.54 -11.71
N GLU A 256 -15.99 -9.01 -12.42
CA GLU A 256 -17.20 -8.21 -12.72
C GLU A 256 -17.87 -7.65 -11.46
N ARG A 257 -17.73 -8.33 -10.34
CA ARG A 257 -18.45 -8.02 -9.10
C ARG A 257 -18.01 -6.71 -8.43
N GLY A 258 -16.78 -6.27 -8.68
CA GLY A 258 -16.23 -5.07 -8.02
C GLY A 258 -16.00 -3.91 -8.96
N TYR A 259 -15.86 -4.16 -10.27
CA TYR A 259 -15.26 -3.20 -11.18
C TYR A 259 -15.79 -3.20 -12.60
N ARG A 260 -17.05 -3.55 -12.80
CA ARG A 260 -17.71 -3.34 -14.09
C ARG A 260 -17.60 -1.88 -14.56
N THR A 261 -17.42 -0.99 -13.59
CA THR A 261 -17.18 0.45 -13.78
C THR A 261 -15.71 0.83 -13.66
N MET A 262 -14.79 -0.13 -13.51
CA MET A 262 -13.38 0.20 -13.30
C MET A 262 -12.74 0.91 -14.51
N PRO A 263 -13.00 0.51 -15.77
CA PRO A 263 -12.56 1.30 -16.92
C PRO A 263 -13.09 2.73 -16.88
N GLU A 264 -14.35 2.94 -16.53
CA GLU A 264 -14.95 4.26 -16.38
C GLU A 264 -14.41 5.02 -15.17
N ARG A 265 -14.22 4.33 -14.06
CA ARG A 265 -13.57 4.91 -12.88
C ARG A 265 -12.10 5.19 -13.12
N ILE A 266 -11.41 4.29 -13.79
CA ILE A 266 -10.02 4.46 -14.21
C ILE A 266 -9.93 5.66 -15.16
N ALA A 267 -10.81 5.75 -16.15
CA ALA A 267 -10.88 6.88 -17.07
C ALA A 267 -11.21 8.20 -16.34
N ALA A 268 -12.23 8.19 -15.47
CA ALA A 268 -12.66 9.37 -14.72
C ALA A 268 -11.60 9.87 -13.70
N TRP A 269 -10.73 8.98 -13.21
CA TRP A 269 -9.79 9.26 -12.14
C TRP A 269 -8.32 9.17 -12.56
N GLY A 270 -8.02 9.04 -13.85
CA GLY A 270 -6.66 8.83 -14.34
C GLY A 270 -6.06 7.49 -13.96
N TRP A 271 -6.83 6.58 -13.42
CA TRP A 271 -6.40 5.23 -13.10
C TRP A 271 -6.23 4.40 -14.35
N GLY A 272 -5.16 3.64 -14.40
CA GLY A 272 -4.84 2.88 -15.59
C GLY A 272 -4.20 3.70 -16.68
N THR A 273 -3.66 4.85 -16.34
CA THR A 273 -2.71 5.50 -17.22
C THR A 273 -1.48 4.61 -17.38
N PRO A 274 -0.79 4.68 -18.52
CA PRO A 274 0.47 3.97 -18.69
C PRO A 274 1.47 4.22 -17.55
N GLU A 275 1.36 5.33 -16.87
CA GLU A 275 2.19 5.72 -15.74
C GLU A 275 1.90 4.90 -14.47
N THR A 276 0.70 4.40 -14.31
CA THR A 276 0.36 3.47 -13.21
C THR A 276 0.75 2.04 -13.52
N TYR A 277 1.07 1.74 -14.78
CA TYR A 277 1.58 0.45 -15.21
C TYR A 277 3.10 0.48 -15.25
N ILE A 278 3.66 -0.31 -14.42
CA ILE A 278 5.03 -0.25 -13.99
C ILE A 278 6.02 -0.63 -15.09
N CYS A 279 5.62 -1.43 -16.07
CA CYS A 279 6.50 -1.93 -17.11
C CYS A 279 6.40 -1.17 -18.44
N GLY A 280 5.71 -0.04 -18.47
CA GLY A 280 5.47 0.71 -19.70
C GLY A 280 4.62 -0.04 -20.73
N ARG A 281 4.08 -1.21 -20.38
CA ARG A 281 3.17 -1.96 -21.23
C ARG A 281 1.73 -1.62 -20.89
N ARG A 282 0.97 -1.28 -21.92
CA ARG A 282 -0.47 -1.09 -21.77
C ARG A 282 -1.14 -2.44 -21.51
N VAL A 283 -1.90 -2.53 -20.43
CA VAL A 283 -2.88 -3.60 -20.29
C VAL A 283 -4.06 -3.26 -21.23
N PRO A 284 -4.37 -4.08 -22.21
CA PRO A 284 -5.45 -3.79 -23.16
C PRO A 284 -6.79 -3.56 -22.45
N GLY A 285 -7.47 -2.48 -22.78
CA GLY A 285 -8.81 -2.16 -22.26
C GLY A 285 -8.87 -1.26 -21.02
N CYS A 286 -7.74 -0.81 -20.46
CA CYS A 286 -7.71 -0.05 -19.22
C CYS A 286 -7.06 1.33 -19.30
N VAL A 287 -7.17 2.06 -20.42
CA VAL A 287 -6.37 3.29 -20.61
C VAL A 287 -7.22 4.52 -20.75
N PRO A 288 -7.23 5.44 -19.76
CA PRO A 288 -7.56 6.83 -20.03
C PRO A 288 -6.50 7.45 -20.94
N THR A 289 -6.88 8.45 -21.68
CA THR A 289 -5.93 9.23 -22.47
C THR A 289 -4.91 9.92 -21.56
N THR A 290 -3.68 10.10 -22.02
CA THR A 290 -2.65 10.88 -21.33
C THR A 290 -3.16 12.23 -20.85
N ALA A 291 -4.03 12.89 -21.61
CA ALA A 291 -4.65 14.16 -21.26
C ALA A 291 -5.57 14.10 -20.03
N GLU A 292 -6.15 12.95 -19.70
CA GLU A 292 -6.98 12.78 -18.51
C GLU A 292 -6.11 12.52 -17.27
N ALA A 293 -4.99 11.81 -17.43
CA ALA A 293 -4.02 11.64 -16.39
C ALA A 293 -3.33 12.96 -16.02
N ASP A 294 -2.99 13.75 -17.03
CA ASP A 294 -2.32 15.05 -16.85
C ASP A 294 -3.22 16.06 -16.13
N ARG A 295 -4.56 15.98 -16.31
CA ARG A 295 -5.51 16.82 -15.58
C ARG A 295 -5.56 16.54 -14.07
N LEU A 296 -5.15 15.36 -13.65
CA LEU A 296 -5.11 14.97 -12.25
C LEU A 296 -3.76 15.24 -11.61
N ASN A 297 -2.82 15.77 -12.37
CA ASN A 297 -1.45 16.01 -11.96
C ASN A 297 -1.27 17.45 -11.52
N TRP A 298 -1.92 17.82 -10.43
CA TRP A 298 -1.97 19.18 -9.92
C TRP A 298 -0.75 19.64 -9.13
N ASP A 299 0.19 18.76 -8.87
CA ASP A 299 1.52 19.10 -8.34
C ASP A 299 2.44 19.79 -9.38
N GLU A 300 1.99 19.90 -10.65
CA GLU A 300 2.72 20.63 -11.68
C GLU A 300 2.35 22.11 -11.81
N GLY A 301 1.37 22.56 -11.11
CA GLY A 301 0.75 23.87 -11.28
C GLY A 301 0.94 24.84 -10.12
N ILE A 302 1.85 24.54 -9.20
CA ILE A 302 2.09 25.37 -8.01
C ILE A 302 3.54 25.77 -7.93
#